data_bd18f11b4e4d674cd60d7abab1ac46ab
#
_entry.id   bd18f11b4e4d674cd60d7abab1ac46ab
#
_cell.length_a   1.000
_cell.length_b   1.000
_cell.length_c   1.000
_cell.angle_alpha   90.00
_cell.angle_beta   90.00
_cell.angle_gamma   90.00
#
_symmetry.space_group_name_H-M   'P 1'
#
loop_
_entity.id
_entity.type
_entity.pdbx_description
1 polymer ?
#
loop_
_entity_poly.entity_id
_entity_poly.type
_entity_poly.pdbx_seq_one_letter_code
_entity_poly.pdbx_strand_id
1 'polypeptide(L)'
;MTRLSVVDVARYFGRRKALSNVSFTCDPGEIVGLLGPNGAGKSTLLNILGTLLSPSKGTVTYGDRTASDGGADVRASIGMLGHDLFLYPELTARENLTFFGHLYGLPDVPRVVTNALEQSGLAARADDLVSGFSRGMRQRVALERALLHDPRLILLDEPFTGLDQASAAALVGRLRNRQQAGCLIVLATHDLEIADALLTRALFLINGRPVADPGGRAQLRERYQAAVASAPA
;
A
#
# COMPACT_ATOMS: atom_id res chain seq x y z
N MET A 1 6.03 1.00 15.41
CA MET A 1 4.90 1.94 15.12
C MET A 1 3.68 1.40 15.82
N THR A 2 3.04 2.22 16.65
CA THR A 2 1.93 1.80 17.50
C THR A 2 0.55 2.15 16.93
N ARG A 3 0.48 3.11 16.00
CA ARG A 3 -0.74 3.55 15.32
C ARG A 3 -0.39 4.47 14.16
N LEU A 4 -1.17 4.46 13.10
CA LEU A 4 -1.21 5.49 12.08
C LEU A 4 -2.43 6.37 12.34
N SER A 5 -2.25 7.69 12.45
CA SER A 5 -3.35 8.63 12.61
C SER A 5 -3.30 9.69 11.51
N VAL A 6 -4.44 9.92 10.90
CA VAL A 6 -4.66 10.89 9.82
C VAL A 6 -5.75 11.84 10.30
N VAL A 7 -5.43 13.14 10.40
CA VAL A 7 -6.35 14.15 10.94
C VAL A 7 -6.49 15.30 9.95
N ASP A 8 -7.72 15.49 9.45
CA ASP A 8 -8.15 16.58 8.56
C ASP A 8 -7.25 16.81 7.34
N VAL A 9 -6.70 15.70 6.80
CA VAL A 9 -5.80 15.75 5.66
C VAL A 9 -6.53 16.23 4.42
N ALA A 10 -5.96 17.28 3.78
CA ALA A 10 -6.38 17.78 2.48
C ALA A 10 -5.17 17.93 1.55
N ARG A 11 -5.38 17.76 0.24
CA ARG A 11 -4.35 17.98 -0.77
C ARG A 11 -4.91 18.71 -1.97
N TYR A 12 -4.21 19.78 -2.35
CA TYR A 12 -4.52 20.61 -3.51
C TYR A 12 -3.42 20.54 -4.54
N PHE A 13 -3.77 20.42 -5.82
CA PHE A 13 -2.89 20.58 -6.98
C PHE A 13 -3.38 21.79 -7.78
N GLY A 14 -2.79 22.95 -7.54
CA GLY A 14 -3.30 24.21 -8.03
C GLY A 14 -4.74 24.43 -7.52
N ARG A 15 -5.69 24.57 -8.44
CA ARG A 15 -7.13 24.75 -8.10
C ARG A 15 -7.86 23.42 -7.85
N ARG A 16 -7.27 22.29 -8.23
CA ARG A 16 -7.89 20.97 -8.08
C ARG A 16 -7.69 20.47 -6.66
N LYS A 17 -8.78 20.15 -5.98
CA LYS A 17 -8.79 19.54 -4.67
C LYS A 17 -8.82 18.01 -4.83
N ALA A 18 -7.70 17.36 -4.55
CA ALA A 18 -7.57 15.91 -4.67
C ALA A 18 -8.03 15.18 -3.40
N LEU A 19 -7.86 15.79 -2.22
CA LEU A 19 -8.31 15.25 -0.94
C LEU A 19 -8.88 16.38 -0.08
N SER A 20 -9.88 16.06 0.74
CA SER A 20 -10.58 17.01 1.61
C SER A 20 -11.03 16.36 2.91
N ASN A 21 -10.49 16.87 4.02
CA ASN A 21 -10.91 16.52 5.37
C ASN A 21 -10.90 14.99 5.63
N VAL A 22 -9.83 14.31 5.16
CA VAL A 22 -9.68 12.87 5.39
C VAL A 22 -9.15 12.66 6.80
N SER A 23 -9.94 11.96 7.63
CA SER A 23 -9.55 11.60 8.99
C SER A 23 -9.86 10.13 9.23
N PHE A 24 -8.87 9.38 9.68
CA PHE A 24 -9.01 8.01 10.14
C PHE A 24 -7.76 7.59 10.95
N THR A 25 -7.88 6.46 11.61
CA THR A 25 -6.73 5.79 12.26
C THR A 25 -6.54 4.41 11.66
N CYS A 26 -5.36 3.82 11.81
CA CYS A 26 -5.11 2.41 11.57
C CYS A 26 -4.29 1.88 12.75
N ASP A 27 -4.81 0.86 13.39
CA ASP A 27 -4.19 0.24 14.56
C ASP A 27 -3.40 -1.02 14.17
N PRO A 28 -2.44 -1.46 15.01
CA PRO A 28 -1.70 -2.70 14.77
C PRO A 28 -2.63 -3.89 14.54
N GLY A 29 -2.37 -4.65 13.49
CA GLY A 29 -3.21 -5.78 13.10
C GLY A 29 -4.48 -5.39 12.33
N GLU A 30 -4.62 -4.15 11.87
CA GLU A 30 -5.67 -3.77 10.94
C GLU A 30 -5.21 -3.79 9.49
N ILE A 31 -6.13 -4.18 8.60
CA ILE A 31 -6.05 -3.99 7.16
C ILE A 31 -7.16 -3.02 6.75
N VAL A 32 -6.80 -1.77 6.50
CA VAL A 32 -7.73 -0.72 6.08
C VAL A 32 -7.78 -0.64 4.56
N GLY A 33 -8.93 -0.92 3.97
CA GLY A 33 -9.15 -0.77 2.52
C GLY A 33 -9.56 0.64 2.14
N LEU A 34 -8.82 1.25 1.22
CA LEU A 34 -9.23 2.50 0.57
C LEU A 34 -10.02 2.15 -0.69
N LEU A 35 -11.32 2.35 -0.65
CA LEU A 35 -12.23 2.00 -1.73
C LEU A 35 -12.86 3.25 -2.32
N GLY A 36 -13.03 3.27 -3.63
CA GLY A 36 -13.61 4.42 -4.33
C GLY A 36 -13.34 4.35 -5.83
N PRO A 37 -14.05 5.16 -6.63
CA PRO A 37 -13.86 5.19 -8.08
C PRO A 37 -12.47 5.71 -8.47
N ASN A 38 -12.12 5.56 -9.75
CA ASN A 38 -10.90 6.15 -10.28
C ASN A 38 -10.94 7.68 -10.09
N GLY A 39 -9.81 8.26 -9.69
CA GLY A 39 -9.73 9.69 -9.40
C GLY A 39 -10.27 10.12 -8.03
N ALA A 40 -10.75 9.19 -7.20
CA ALA A 40 -11.26 9.49 -5.85
C ALA A 40 -10.18 9.98 -4.86
N GLY A 41 -8.89 9.90 -5.21
CA GLY A 41 -7.79 10.35 -4.37
C GLY A 41 -7.05 9.24 -3.61
N LYS A 42 -7.34 7.96 -3.87
CA LYS A 42 -6.72 6.80 -3.17
C LYS A 42 -5.19 6.83 -3.25
N SER A 43 -4.63 6.88 -4.45
CA SER A 43 -3.17 6.94 -4.66
C SER A 43 -2.55 8.22 -4.08
N THR A 44 -3.29 9.34 -4.13
CA THR A 44 -2.83 10.59 -3.49
C THR A 44 -2.71 10.41 -1.98
N LEU A 45 -3.70 9.76 -1.36
CA LEU A 45 -3.66 9.47 0.08
C LEU A 45 -2.53 8.50 0.41
N LEU A 46 -2.37 7.41 -0.34
CA LEU A 46 -1.26 6.48 -0.15
C LEU A 46 0.11 7.16 -0.28
N ASN A 47 0.29 8.08 -1.25
CA ASN A 47 1.53 8.85 -1.41
C ASN A 47 1.78 9.77 -0.20
N ILE A 48 0.74 10.34 0.41
CA ILE A 48 0.87 11.11 1.65
C ILE A 48 1.26 10.21 2.81
N LEU A 49 0.61 9.06 2.96
CA LEU A 49 0.95 8.08 4.00
C LEU A 49 2.35 7.49 3.82
N GLY A 50 2.80 7.36 2.57
CA GLY A 50 4.16 6.92 2.20
C GLY A 50 5.22 8.00 2.31
N THR A 51 4.88 9.20 2.77
CA THR A 51 5.77 10.38 2.87
C THR A 51 6.33 10.89 1.53
N LEU A 52 5.78 10.41 0.41
CA LEU A 52 6.18 10.87 -0.93
C LEU A 52 5.54 12.21 -1.30
N LEU A 53 4.48 12.58 -0.60
CA LEU A 53 3.73 13.80 -0.82
C LEU A 53 3.33 14.42 0.52
N SER A 54 3.60 15.72 0.70
CA SER A 54 3.13 16.42 1.90
C SER A 54 1.64 16.77 1.78
N PRO A 55 0.84 16.66 2.84
CA PRO A 55 -0.50 17.20 2.84
C PRO A 55 -0.47 18.73 2.71
N SER A 56 -1.50 19.32 2.09
CA SER A 56 -1.65 20.78 2.05
C SER A 56 -2.26 21.33 3.35
N LYS A 57 -3.04 20.48 4.06
CA LYS A 57 -3.62 20.75 5.40
C LYS A 57 -3.74 19.43 6.15
N GLY A 58 -3.86 19.53 7.47
CA GLY A 58 -3.98 18.36 8.35
C GLY A 58 -2.65 17.70 8.65
N THR A 59 -2.69 16.61 9.37
CA THR A 59 -1.49 15.96 9.90
C THR A 59 -1.59 14.45 9.77
N VAL A 60 -0.44 13.82 9.51
CA VAL A 60 -0.27 12.34 9.57
C VAL A 60 0.77 12.06 10.65
N THR A 61 0.42 11.20 11.61
CA THR A 61 1.33 10.74 12.65
C THR A 61 1.53 9.23 12.59
N TYR A 62 2.76 8.80 12.86
CA TYR A 62 3.22 7.42 12.83
C TYR A 62 3.64 7.05 14.27
N GLY A 63 2.69 6.59 15.06
CA GLY A 63 2.83 6.55 16.52
C GLY A 63 2.78 7.96 17.09
N ASP A 64 3.85 8.36 17.77
CA ASP A 64 4.05 9.68 18.39
C ASP A 64 4.80 10.68 17.49
N ARG A 65 5.16 10.31 16.25
CA ARG A 65 5.99 11.13 15.34
C ARG A 65 5.24 11.51 14.08
N THR A 66 5.55 12.67 13.54
CA THR A 66 5.17 13.06 12.17
C THR A 66 6.25 12.65 11.16
N ALA A 67 5.96 12.76 9.85
CA ALA A 67 6.96 12.53 8.81
C ALA A 67 8.14 13.53 8.89
N SER A 68 7.90 14.76 9.37
CA SER A 68 8.95 15.78 9.58
C SER A 68 9.85 15.44 10.77
N ASP A 69 9.26 14.98 11.87
CA ASP A 69 10.00 14.72 13.11
C ASP A 69 10.71 13.36 13.11
N GLY A 70 10.06 12.37 12.50
CA GLY A 70 10.58 10.99 12.40
C GLY A 70 11.54 10.76 11.24
N GLY A 71 11.52 11.62 10.23
CA GLY A 71 12.48 11.63 9.12
C GLY A 71 12.77 10.24 8.52
N ALA A 72 14.02 9.84 8.57
CA ALA A 72 14.49 8.56 8.02
C ALA A 72 13.88 7.34 8.73
N ASP A 73 13.70 7.39 10.06
CA ASP A 73 13.17 6.26 10.84
C ASP A 73 11.72 5.94 10.49
N VAL A 74 10.90 6.98 10.26
CA VAL A 74 9.52 6.78 9.77
C VAL A 74 9.55 6.15 8.39
N ARG A 75 10.35 6.66 7.45
CA ARG A 75 10.45 6.10 6.09
C ARG A 75 10.96 4.67 6.09
N ALA A 76 11.96 4.36 6.91
CA ALA A 76 12.50 3.00 7.06
C ALA A 76 11.48 2.00 7.62
N SER A 77 10.40 2.47 8.25
CA SER A 77 9.32 1.60 8.76
C SER A 77 8.17 1.40 7.78
N ILE A 78 8.22 2.02 6.60
CA ILE A 78 7.14 1.99 5.59
C ILE A 78 7.57 1.16 4.38
N GLY A 79 6.77 0.15 4.04
CA GLY A 79 6.84 -0.55 2.77
C GLY A 79 5.74 -0.05 1.84
N MET A 80 6.11 0.39 0.64
CA MET A 80 5.13 0.96 -0.28
C MET A 80 5.24 0.34 -1.67
N LEU A 81 4.11 -0.19 -2.16
CA LEU A 81 3.85 -0.52 -3.55
C LEU A 81 2.88 0.53 -4.10
N GLY A 82 3.38 1.46 -4.89
CA GLY A 82 2.57 2.51 -5.53
C GLY A 82 2.29 2.19 -7.00
N HIS A 83 1.66 3.13 -7.68
CA HIS A 83 1.46 3.05 -9.13
C HIS A 83 2.80 3.00 -9.87
N ASP A 84 3.77 3.82 -9.46
CA ASP A 84 5.15 3.71 -9.88
C ASP A 84 5.83 2.60 -9.06
N LEU A 85 6.40 1.64 -9.78
CA LEU A 85 6.99 0.45 -9.17
C LEU A 85 8.35 0.70 -8.54
N PHE A 86 8.99 1.84 -8.84
CA PHE A 86 10.33 2.22 -8.39
C PHE A 86 11.36 1.11 -8.61
N LEU A 87 11.32 0.51 -9.80
CA LEU A 87 12.31 -0.46 -10.26
C LEU A 87 13.20 0.19 -11.33
N TYR A 88 14.44 -0.21 -11.38
CA TYR A 88 15.41 0.16 -12.41
C TYR A 88 15.31 -0.87 -13.54
N PRO A 89 14.78 -0.48 -14.73
CA PRO A 89 14.57 -1.44 -15.83
C PRO A 89 15.87 -2.04 -16.37
N GLU A 90 16.98 -1.31 -16.24
CA GLU A 90 18.32 -1.68 -16.69
C GLU A 90 19.03 -2.67 -15.75
N LEU A 91 18.49 -2.88 -14.56
CA LEU A 91 18.98 -3.85 -13.61
C LEU A 91 18.17 -5.14 -13.68
N THR A 92 18.79 -6.24 -13.29
CA THR A 92 18.12 -7.53 -13.07
C THR A 92 17.17 -7.45 -11.87
N ALA A 93 16.31 -8.46 -11.72
CA ALA A 93 15.46 -8.55 -10.53
C ALA A 93 16.28 -8.66 -9.24
N ARG A 94 17.34 -9.47 -9.27
CA ARG A 94 18.28 -9.62 -8.16
C ARG A 94 18.98 -8.31 -7.82
N GLU A 95 19.53 -7.60 -8.81
CA GLU A 95 20.23 -6.34 -8.60
C GLU A 95 19.30 -5.27 -8.05
N ASN A 96 18.05 -5.17 -8.55
CA ASN A 96 17.04 -4.28 -7.99
C ASN A 96 16.84 -4.53 -6.50
N LEU A 97 16.54 -5.77 -6.11
CA LEU A 97 16.30 -6.10 -4.70
C LEU A 97 17.56 -5.93 -3.85
N THR A 98 18.75 -6.24 -4.39
CA THR A 98 20.04 -6.05 -3.71
C THR A 98 20.30 -4.57 -3.42
N PHE A 99 20.04 -3.69 -4.41
CA PHE A 99 20.16 -2.24 -4.25
C PHE A 99 19.32 -1.74 -3.08
N PHE A 100 18.03 -2.11 -3.03
CA PHE A 100 17.15 -1.71 -1.93
C PHE A 100 17.53 -2.38 -0.60
N GLY A 101 18.00 -3.62 -0.62
CA GLY A 101 18.51 -4.29 0.57
C GLY A 101 19.67 -3.53 1.23
N HIS A 102 20.62 -3.06 0.43
CA HIS A 102 21.71 -2.20 0.92
C HIS A 102 21.22 -0.82 1.36
N LEU A 103 20.28 -0.21 0.62
CA LEU A 103 19.71 1.08 0.98
C LEU A 103 19.01 1.04 2.34
N TYR A 104 18.35 -0.07 2.67
CA TYR A 104 17.71 -0.28 3.97
C TYR A 104 18.69 -0.76 5.06
N GLY A 105 19.97 -1.01 4.72
CA GLY A 105 20.98 -1.48 5.67
C GLY A 105 20.68 -2.89 6.19
N LEU A 106 20.08 -3.75 5.38
CA LEU A 106 19.70 -5.09 5.81
C LEU A 106 20.95 -5.95 6.07
N PRO A 107 20.96 -6.74 7.15
CA PRO A 107 21.97 -7.76 7.33
C PRO A 107 21.75 -8.89 6.32
N ASP A 108 22.83 -9.48 5.81
CA ASP A 108 22.77 -10.64 4.91
C ASP A 108 21.85 -10.44 3.68
N VAL A 109 22.09 -9.33 2.95
CA VAL A 109 21.32 -8.96 1.75
C VAL A 109 21.21 -10.13 0.75
N PRO A 110 22.26 -10.92 0.45
CA PRO A 110 22.14 -12.03 -0.49
C PRO A 110 21.08 -13.06 -0.09
N ARG A 111 20.99 -13.43 1.18
CA ARG A 111 20.01 -14.40 1.68
C ARG A 111 18.60 -13.80 1.63
N VAL A 112 18.43 -12.54 2.04
CA VAL A 112 17.12 -11.86 2.02
C VAL A 112 16.60 -11.75 0.59
N VAL A 113 17.46 -11.39 -0.37
CA VAL A 113 17.09 -11.27 -1.79
C VAL A 113 16.75 -12.64 -2.39
N THR A 114 17.51 -13.69 -2.10
CA THR A 114 17.19 -15.03 -2.57
C THR A 114 15.81 -15.48 -2.10
N ASN A 115 15.52 -15.33 -0.81
CA ASN A 115 14.21 -15.66 -0.25
C ASN A 115 13.07 -14.84 -0.89
N ALA A 116 13.27 -13.55 -1.15
CA ALA A 116 12.29 -12.69 -1.80
C ALA A 116 11.99 -13.15 -3.24
N LEU A 117 13.03 -13.52 -4.00
CA LEU A 117 12.90 -14.04 -5.37
C LEU A 117 12.17 -15.40 -5.40
N GLU A 118 12.43 -16.27 -4.44
CA GLU A 118 11.72 -17.55 -4.27
C GLU A 118 10.25 -17.29 -3.95
N GLN A 119 9.94 -16.43 -2.98
CA GLN A 119 8.57 -16.08 -2.59
C GLN A 119 7.76 -15.44 -3.72
N SER A 120 8.41 -14.68 -4.59
CA SER A 120 7.77 -14.09 -5.77
C SER A 120 7.59 -15.07 -6.93
N GLY A 121 8.17 -16.30 -6.85
CA GLY A 121 8.20 -17.24 -7.96
C GLY A 121 9.08 -16.76 -9.13
N LEU A 122 10.07 -15.90 -8.88
CA LEU A 122 10.98 -15.35 -9.89
C LEU A 122 12.42 -15.83 -9.75
N ALA A 123 12.67 -16.85 -8.92
CA ALA A 123 14.03 -17.39 -8.70
C ALA A 123 14.73 -17.79 -10.01
N ALA A 124 14.03 -18.46 -10.94
CA ALA A 124 14.57 -18.86 -12.23
C ALA A 124 14.82 -17.69 -13.21
N ARG A 125 14.30 -16.51 -12.92
CA ARG A 125 14.42 -15.28 -13.72
C ARG A 125 15.13 -14.15 -12.96
N ALA A 126 15.81 -14.52 -11.86
CA ALA A 126 16.46 -13.58 -10.95
C ALA A 126 17.47 -12.66 -11.65
N ASP A 127 18.18 -13.22 -12.61
CA ASP A 127 19.29 -12.57 -13.31
C ASP A 127 18.89 -12.02 -14.70
N ASP A 128 17.57 -12.00 -15.01
CA ASP A 128 17.03 -11.35 -16.19
C ASP A 128 16.77 -9.86 -15.92
N LEU A 129 16.97 -9.01 -16.92
CA LEU A 129 16.67 -7.58 -16.85
C LEU A 129 15.19 -7.32 -16.64
N VAL A 130 14.86 -6.41 -15.72
CA VAL A 130 13.46 -6.02 -15.42
C VAL A 130 12.77 -5.39 -16.64
N SER A 131 13.51 -4.77 -17.55
CA SER A 131 12.97 -4.25 -18.83
C SER A 131 12.27 -5.32 -19.66
N GLY A 132 12.74 -6.58 -19.63
CA GLY A 132 12.15 -7.73 -20.32
C GLY A 132 10.98 -8.40 -19.58
N PHE A 133 10.62 -7.92 -18.39
CA PHE A 133 9.56 -8.54 -17.59
C PHE A 133 8.16 -8.12 -18.05
N SER A 134 7.20 -9.05 -17.94
CA SER A 134 5.78 -8.70 -18.04
C SER A 134 5.35 -7.75 -16.92
N ARG A 135 4.20 -7.10 -17.09
CA ARG A 135 3.64 -6.23 -16.04
C ARG A 135 3.50 -6.97 -14.70
N GLY A 136 2.97 -8.17 -14.71
CA GLY A 136 2.80 -8.99 -13.50
C GLY A 136 4.13 -9.40 -12.85
N MET A 137 5.17 -9.70 -13.65
CA MET A 137 6.49 -9.98 -13.10
C MET A 137 7.10 -8.74 -12.43
N ARG A 138 7.01 -7.58 -13.08
CA ARG A 138 7.46 -6.31 -12.47
C ARG A 138 6.70 -6.00 -11.18
N GLN A 139 5.39 -6.23 -11.17
CA GLN A 139 4.56 -6.07 -9.96
C GLN A 139 5.05 -6.94 -8.81
N ARG A 140 5.38 -8.20 -9.08
CA ARG A 140 5.91 -9.14 -8.07
C ARG A 140 7.27 -8.68 -7.52
N VAL A 141 8.21 -8.25 -8.37
CA VAL A 141 9.50 -7.69 -7.89
C VAL A 141 9.27 -6.44 -7.03
N ALA A 142 8.39 -5.54 -7.47
CA ALA A 142 8.08 -4.31 -6.72
C ALA A 142 7.41 -4.60 -5.36
N LEU A 143 6.58 -5.64 -5.30
CA LEU A 143 6.01 -6.10 -4.04
C LEU A 143 7.10 -6.63 -3.10
N GLU A 144 8.04 -7.46 -3.59
CA GLU A 144 9.16 -7.92 -2.77
C GLU A 144 10.02 -6.75 -2.29
N ARG A 145 10.30 -5.78 -3.16
CA ARG A 145 11.00 -4.55 -2.77
C ARG A 145 10.29 -3.82 -1.63
N ALA A 146 8.97 -3.72 -1.70
CA ALA A 146 8.18 -3.03 -0.68
C ALA A 146 8.18 -3.77 0.68
N LEU A 147 8.32 -5.09 0.66
CA LEU A 147 8.29 -5.94 1.86
C LEU A 147 9.67 -6.35 2.38
N LEU A 148 10.74 -6.04 1.65
CA LEU A 148 12.09 -6.57 1.84
C LEU A 148 12.67 -6.30 3.24
N HIS A 149 12.40 -5.12 3.79
CA HIS A 149 12.94 -4.61 5.04
C HIS A 149 12.03 -4.81 6.26
N ASP A 150 11.05 -5.72 6.13
CA ASP A 150 10.09 -6.05 7.20
C ASP A 150 9.35 -4.83 7.78
N PRO A 151 8.65 -4.05 6.93
CA PRO A 151 8.04 -2.80 7.34
C PRO A 151 6.93 -3.00 8.37
N ARG A 152 6.72 -1.99 9.24
CA ARG A 152 5.62 -1.94 10.21
C ARG A 152 4.34 -1.34 9.65
N LEU A 153 4.46 -0.53 8.61
CA LEU A 153 3.35 0.01 7.82
C LEU A 153 3.51 -0.43 6.37
N ILE A 154 2.51 -1.10 5.84
CA ILE A 154 2.47 -1.58 4.46
C ILE A 154 1.39 -0.79 3.71
N LEU A 155 1.80 -0.11 2.64
CA LEU A 155 0.95 0.70 1.77
C LEU A 155 0.92 0.08 0.38
N LEU A 156 -0.26 -0.31 -0.09
CA LEU A 156 -0.40 -1.03 -1.36
C LEU A 156 -1.45 -0.35 -2.26
N ASP A 157 -1.03 0.03 -3.45
CA ASP A 157 -1.92 0.55 -4.50
C ASP A 157 -2.12 -0.51 -5.57
N GLU A 158 -3.33 -1.08 -5.63
CA GLU A 158 -3.74 -2.12 -6.59
C GLU A 158 -2.78 -3.34 -6.63
N PRO A 159 -2.44 -3.96 -5.48
CA PRO A 159 -1.39 -4.98 -5.42
C PRO A 159 -1.72 -6.29 -6.15
N PHE A 160 -2.99 -6.55 -6.44
CA PHE A 160 -3.44 -7.77 -7.12
C PHE A 160 -3.46 -7.65 -8.64
N THR A 161 -3.26 -6.44 -9.18
CA THR A 161 -3.29 -6.20 -10.63
C THR A 161 -2.19 -7.00 -11.35
N GLY A 162 -2.61 -7.80 -12.34
CA GLY A 162 -1.70 -8.62 -13.14
C GLY A 162 -1.18 -9.88 -12.46
N LEU A 163 -1.70 -10.23 -11.28
CA LEU A 163 -1.47 -11.52 -10.65
C LEU A 163 -2.49 -12.55 -11.14
N ASP A 164 -2.04 -13.78 -11.31
CA ASP A 164 -2.94 -14.92 -11.45
C ASP A 164 -3.58 -15.29 -10.09
N GLN A 165 -4.58 -16.15 -10.11
CA GLN A 165 -5.33 -16.53 -8.93
C GLN A 165 -4.45 -17.13 -7.81
N ALA A 166 -3.46 -17.95 -8.18
CA ALA A 166 -2.55 -18.56 -7.21
C ALA A 166 -1.65 -17.51 -6.55
N SER A 167 -1.09 -16.60 -7.33
CA SER A 167 -0.26 -15.49 -6.84
C SER A 167 -1.07 -14.52 -5.97
N ALA A 168 -2.31 -14.23 -6.35
CA ALA A 168 -3.22 -13.39 -5.55
C ALA A 168 -3.53 -14.05 -4.20
N ALA A 169 -3.85 -15.35 -4.18
CA ALA A 169 -4.11 -16.10 -2.96
C ALA A 169 -2.86 -16.15 -2.04
N ALA A 170 -1.68 -16.36 -2.62
CA ALA A 170 -0.41 -16.32 -1.87
C ALA A 170 -0.18 -14.94 -1.24
N LEU A 171 -0.42 -13.86 -1.98
CA LEU A 171 -0.32 -12.50 -1.44
C LEU A 171 -1.31 -12.26 -0.28
N VAL A 172 -2.56 -12.67 -0.43
CA VAL A 172 -3.57 -12.60 0.65
C VAL A 172 -3.06 -13.30 1.91
N GLY A 173 -2.52 -14.51 1.78
CA GLY A 173 -1.93 -15.26 2.90
C GLY A 173 -0.79 -14.50 3.58
N ARG A 174 0.12 -13.92 2.78
CA ARG A 174 1.24 -13.10 3.28
C ARG A 174 0.76 -11.86 4.03
N LEU A 175 -0.22 -11.13 3.49
CA LEU A 175 -0.77 -9.94 4.16
C LEU A 175 -1.46 -10.30 5.47
N ARG A 176 -2.18 -11.42 5.54
CA ARG A 176 -2.77 -11.92 6.79
C ARG A 176 -1.71 -12.27 7.83
N ASN A 177 -0.64 -12.92 7.43
CA ASN A 177 0.47 -13.23 8.35
C ASN A 177 1.11 -11.94 8.89
N ARG A 178 1.29 -10.93 8.05
CA ARG A 178 1.79 -9.61 8.48
C ARG A 178 0.82 -8.91 9.41
N GLN A 179 -0.47 -8.95 9.11
CA GLN A 179 -1.53 -8.45 9.99
C GLN A 179 -1.49 -9.10 11.37
N GLN A 180 -1.41 -10.43 11.43
CA GLN A 180 -1.33 -11.18 12.69
C GLN A 180 -0.05 -10.85 13.48
N ALA A 181 1.05 -10.52 12.79
CA ALA A 181 2.28 -10.03 13.40
C ALA A 181 2.20 -8.56 13.86
N GLY A 182 1.03 -7.91 13.72
CA GLY A 182 0.80 -6.54 14.20
C GLY A 182 1.19 -5.46 13.21
N CYS A 183 1.45 -5.78 11.92
CA CYS A 183 1.64 -4.75 10.90
C CYS A 183 0.35 -3.96 10.68
N LEU A 184 0.53 -2.66 10.41
CA LEU A 184 -0.53 -1.80 9.90
C LEU A 184 -0.53 -1.90 8.38
N ILE A 185 -1.68 -2.16 7.76
CA ILE A 185 -1.78 -2.28 6.31
C ILE A 185 -2.85 -1.33 5.80
N VAL A 186 -2.51 -0.50 4.81
CA VAL A 186 -3.47 0.32 4.07
C VAL A 186 -3.40 -0.06 2.61
N LEU A 187 -4.51 -0.46 2.04
CA LEU A 187 -4.60 -1.10 0.73
C LEU A 187 -5.68 -0.41 -0.11
N ALA A 188 -5.33 0.08 -1.29
CA ALA A 188 -6.29 0.50 -2.30
C ALA A 188 -6.48 -0.63 -3.33
N THR A 189 -7.74 -0.97 -3.62
CA THR A 189 -8.09 -1.93 -4.67
C THR A 189 -9.49 -1.68 -5.20
N HIS A 190 -9.74 -2.11 -6.42
CA HIS A 190 -11.06 -2.18 -7.04
C HIS A 190 -11.64 -3.61 -7.04
N ASP A 191 -10.85 -4.60 -6.65
CA ASP A 191 -11.29 -5.99 -6.48
C ASP A 191 -12.01 -6.15 -5.14
N LEU A 192 -13.34 -6.01 -5.17
CA LEU A 192 -14.16 -6.06 -3.96
C LEU A 192 -14.29 -7.46 -3.36
N GLU A 193 -14.06 -8.54 -4.14
CA GLU A 193 -14.13 -9.91 -3.62
C GLU A 193 -12.91 -10.22 -2.76
N ILE A 194 -11.72 -9.90 -3.26
CA ILE A 194 -10.48 -10.03 -2.48
C ILE A 194 -10.52 -9.09 -1.28
N ALA A 195 -11.02 -7.86 -1.47
CA ALA A 195 -11.14 -6.89 -0.40
C ALA A 195 -12.05 -7.38 0.73
N ASP A 196 -13.24 -7.90 0.42
CA ASP A 196 -14.20 -8.40 1.42
C ASP A 196 -13.61 -9.53 2.28
N ALA A 197 -12.82 -10.39 1.66
CA ALA A 197 -12.15 -11.49 2.37
C ALA A 197 -10.95 -11.03 3.21
N LEU A 198 -10.30 -9.90 2.86
CA LEU A 198 -9.02 -9.49 3.45
C LEU A 198 -9.14 -8.34 4.45
N LEU A 199 -10.02 -7.37 4.19
CA LEU A 199 -10.08 -6.14 4.96
C LEU A 199 -10.67 -6.34 6.36
N THR A 200 -10.09 -5.68 7.35
CA THR A 200 -10.72 -5.54 8.68
C THR A 200 -11.68 -4.37 8.72
N ARG A 201 -11.42 -3.34 7.88
CA ARG A 201 -12.22 -2.13 7.79
C ARG A 201 -12.10 -1.48 6.41
N ALA A 202 -13.17 -0.88 5.92
CA ALA A 202 -13.18 -0.10 4.70
C ALA A 202 -13.23 1.42 5.00
N LEU A 203 -12.53 2.20 4.19
CA LEU A 203 -12.66 3.64 4.09
C LEU A 203 -13.09 3.98 2.65
N PHE A 204 -14.33 4.42 2.50
CA PHE A 204 -14.83 4.84 1.19
C PHE A 204 -14.39 6.27 0.90
N LEU A 205 -13.79 6.47 -0.27
CA LEU A 205 -13.30 7.78 -0.72
C LEU A 205 -13.98 8.14 -2.04
N ILE A 206 -14.72 9.26 -2.06
CA ILE A 206 -15.45 9.72 -3.24
C ILE A 206 -15.18 11.22 -3.42
N ASN A 207 -14.76 11.63 -4.62
CA ASN A 207 -14.40 13.01 -4.92
C ASN A 207 -13.41 13.62 -3.91
N GLY A 208 -12.44 12.82 -3.44
CA GLY A 208 -11.45 13.23 -2.45
C GLY A 208 -11.95 13.36 -1.01
N ARG A 209 -13.17 12.93 -0.72
CA ARG A 209 -13.78 13.00 0.62
C ARG A 209 -14.07 11.61 1.18
N PRO A 210 -13.86 11.40 2.47
CA PRO A 210 -14.32 10.19 3.11
C PRO A 210 -15.84 10.17 3.16
N VAL A 211 -16.43 9.03 2.84
CA VAL A 211 -17.87 8.77 2.97
C VAL A 211 -18.04 7.71 4.03
N ALA A 212 -19.03 7.87 4.88
CA ALA A 212 -19.30 6.91 5.94
C ALA A 212 -19.61 5.52 5.36
N ASP A 213 -19.00 4.51 5.95
CA ASP A 213 -19.37 3.13 5.70
C ASP A 213 -20.73 2.88 6.33
N PRO A 214 -21.76 2.46 5.57
CA PRO A 214 -23.06 2.16 6.15
C PRO A 214 -23.01 1.02 7.16
N GLY A 215 -21.94 0.23 7.16
CA GLY A 215 -21.75 -0.86 8.10
C GLY A 215 -22.72 -2.01 7.89
N GLY A 216 -22.86 -2.86 8.93
CA GLY A 216 -23.79 -3.98 8.95
C GLY A 216 -23.21 -5.29 8.39
N ARG A 217 -24.11 -6.30 8.22
CA ARG A 217 -23.77 -7.64 7.71
C ARG A 217 -23.76 -7.74 6.18
N ALA A 218 -24.05 -6.65 5.47
CA ALA A 218 -24.04 -6.62 4.03
C ALA A 218 -22.61 -6.84 3.49
N GLN A 219 -22.51 -7.46 2.32
CA GLN A 219 -21.22 -7.64 1.65
C GLN A 219 -20.59 -6.29 1.32
N LEU A 220 -19.27 -6.24 1.25
CA LEU A 220 -18.52 -5.02 0.96
C LEU A 220 -18.99 -4.33 -0.32
N ARG A 221 -19.38 -5.10 -1.34
CA ARG A 221 -19.93 -4.58 -2.60
C ARG A 221 -21.22 -3.76 -2.40
N GLU A 222 -22.15 -4.27 -1.60
CA GLU A 222 -23.42 -3.59 -1.31
C GLU A 222 -23.17 -2.32 -0.49
N ARG A 223 -22.31 -2.40 0.51
CA ARG A 223 -21.90 -1.25 1.33
C ARG A 223 -21.23 -0.18 0.50
N TYR A 224 -20.35 -0.56 -0.44
CA TYR A 224 -19.71 0.35 -1.38
C TYR A 224 -20.73 1.03 -2.30
N GLN A 225 -21.68 0.28 -2.87
CA GLN A 225 -22.74 0.83 -3.73
C GLN A 225 -23.61 1.84 -2.97
N ALA A 226 -24.00 1.52 -1.74
CA ALA A 226 -24.76 2.43 -0.87
C ALA A 226 -23.97 3.71 -0.55
N ALA A 227 -22.67 3.59 -0.25
CA ALA A 227 -21.80 4.73 -0.01
C ALA A 227 -21.65 5.64 -1.24
N VAL A 228 -21.52 5.05 -2.44
CA VAL A 228 -21.46 5.81 -3.70
C VAL A 228 -22.79 6.54 -3.97
N ALA A 229 -23.92 5.88 -3.72
CA ALA A 229 -25.26 6.47 -3.92
C ALA A 229 -25.57 7.63 -2.95
N SER A 230 -25.00 7.58 -1.74
CA SER A 230 -25.20 8.62 -0.71
C SER A 230 -24.21 9.79 -0.80
N ALA A 231 -23.19 9.69 -1.68
CA ALA A 231 -22.16 10.70 -1.79
C ALA A 231 -22.73 12.00 -2.42
N PRO A 232 -22.44 13.18 -1.86
CA PRO A 232 -22.82 14.44 -2.48
C PRO A 232 -22.07 14.60 -3.81
N ALA A 233 -22.81 15.12 -4.81
CA ALA A 233 -22.30 15.40 -6.15
C ALA A 233 -21.15 16.42 -6.15
#